data_1a724830e87b7d07381d86d9ce67a0b2
#
_entry.id   1a724830e87b7d07381d86d9ce67a0b2
#
_cell.length_a   1.000
_cell.length_b   1.000
_cell.length_c   1.000
_cell.angle_alpha   90.00
_cell.angle_beta   90.00
_cell.angle_gamma   90.00
#
_symmetry.space_group_name_H-M   'P 1'
#
loop_
_entity.id
_entity.type
_entity.pdbx_description
1 polymer ?
#
loop_
_entity_poly.entity_id
_entity_poly.type
_entity_poly.pdbx_seq_one_letter_code
_entity_poly.pdbx_strand_id
1 'polypeptide(L)'
;VAAYHRLIETVVAAYPQDERLREVLAWPAALRPEEFAGEVIAAGRVHVMRLDTMPQPDGGLKVLETNANCPGGMGVGGLAARWRPLLTAGGLRLPPPLPGEAPHWVGRWLVEAAEQETGRRPDVVALLRPEGGHRTEFSRYLAALAELGVRVIEADPREVRLAGDRVLVRGEAVRCAYAKIGMRDFARLRPELEPYVRAVRSGALFVQNGLHGRLIGDNKLCLAVLSDPRYADLFDPADLALVRGSIPWSRNLAACDAATVRLIRARPGDYVLKRPLDTRGRGVVVGLESRDWTAAVDAGLAGRWLVQSYCPAPVMRSPDGALLRHDLVLAAVNGRLAVAASRAAGGERLNIARGGLAHPVYL
;
A
#
# COMPACT_ATOMS: atom_id res chain seq x y z
N VAL A 1 -13.82 3.79 1.71
CA VAL A 1 -12.39 4.11 1.82
C VAL A 1 -12.09 4.64 3.21
N ALA A 2 -12.77 5.69 3.70
CA ALA A 2 -12.47 6.31 5.00
C ALA A 2 -12.56 5.32 6.17
N ALA A 3 -13.64 4.53 6.28
CA ALA A 3 -13.77 3.51 7.32
C ALA A 3 -12.63 2.49 7.25
N TYR A 4 -12.32 1.97 6.07
CA TYR A 4 -11.20 1.04 5.88
C TYR A 4 -9.86 1.62 6.33
N HIS A 5 -9.63 2.89 6.02
CA HIS A 5 -8.41 3.61 6.42
C HIS A 5 -8.29 3.65 7.96
N ARG A 6 -9.36 4.03 8.67
CA ARG A 6 -9.36 4.04 10.14
C ARG A 6 -9.10 2.66 10.74
N LEU A 7 -9.67 1.60 10.14
CA LEU A 7 -9.39 0.24 10.60
C LEU A 7 -7.90 -0.13 10.45
N ILE A 8 -7.25 0.25 9.35
CA ILE A 8 -5.81 0.02 9.18
C ILE A 8 -4.99 0.85 10.17
N GLU A 9 -5.33 2.13 10.39
CA GLU A 9 -4.66 2.95 11.41
C GLU A 9 -4.84 2.35 12.81
N THR A 10 -6.02 1.79 13.12
CA THR A 10 -6.25 1.07 14.38
C THR A 10 -5.30 -0.12 14.55
N VAL A 11 -5.12 -0.95 13.52
CA VAL A 11 -4.16 -2.07 13.57
C VAL A 11 -2.75 -1.56 13.79
N VAL A 12 -2.34 -0.51 13.07
CA VAL A 12 -1.00 0.09 13.20
C VAL A 12 -0.77 0.64 14.61
N ALA A 13 -1.73 1.37 15.16
CA ALA A 13 -1.63 1.98 16.49
C ALA A 13 -1.66 0.93 17.63
N ALA A 14 -2.48 -0.13 17.50
CA ALA A 14 -2.62 -1.15 18.51
C ALA A 14 -1.46 -2.17 18.51
N TYR A 15 -0.78 -2.35 17.37
CA TYR A 15 0.25 -3.38 17.22
C TYR A 15 1.31 -3.41 18.34
N PRO A 16 1.88 -2.28 18.80
CA PRO A 16 2.90 -2.31 19.84
C PRO A 16 2.43 -2.87 21.17
N GLN A 17 1.12 -2.84 21.46
CA GLN A 17 0.54 -3.18 22.76
C GLN A 17 -0.31 -4.44 22.73
N ASP A 18 -0.82 -4.87 21.57
CA ASP A 18 -1.67 -6.06 21.45
C ASP A 18 -0.84 -7.28 21.01
N GLU A 19 -0.75 -8.28 21.93
CA GLU A 19 0.01 -9.51 21.68
C GLU A 19 -0.59 -10.33 20.53
N ARG A 20 -1.93 -10.35 20.39
CA ARG A 20 -2.63 -11.08 19.33
C ARG A 20 -2.22 -10.54 17.95
N LEU A 21 -2.01 -9.22 17.82
CA LEU A 21 -1.51 -8.61 16.59
C LEU A 21 -0.05 -8.99 16.31
N ARG A 22 0.80 -9.03 17.36
CA ARG A 22 2.18 -9.48 17.20
C ARG A 22 2.28 -10.94 16.81
N GLU A 23 1.34 -11.78 17.29
CA GLU A 23 1.27 -13.18 16.91
C GLU A 23 0.77 -13.40 15.48
N VAL A 24 -0.27 -12.67 15.05
CA VAL A 24 -0.86 -12.91 13.73
C VAL A 24 -0.05 -12.31 12.60
N LEU A 25 0.57 -11.13 12.80
CA LEU A 25 1.39 -10.48 11.78
C LEU A 25 2.76 -11.13 11.71
N ALA A 26 3.11 -11.65 10.53
CA ALA A 26 4.39 -12.30 10.29
C ALA A 26 5.37 -11.32 9.63
N TRP A 27 6.63 -11.43 10.02
CA TRP A 27 7.72 -10.57 9.59
C TRP A 27 8.89 -11.38 9.04
N PRO A 28 9.62 -10.87 8.02
CA PRO A 28 10.93 -11.42 7.69
C PRO A 28 11.87 -11.31 8.91
N ALA A 29 12.74 -12.29 9.09
CA ALA A 29 13.65 -12.34 10.25
C ALA A 29 14.53 -11.07 10.42
N ALA A 30 14.81 -10.37 9.33
CA ALA A 30 15.58 -9.12 9.33
C ALA A 30 14.76 -7.87 9.73
N LEU A 31 13.45 -8.00 9.97
CA LEU A 31 12.57 -6.89 10.35
C LEU A 31 11.93 -7.17 11.69
N ARG A 32 12.20 -6.29 12.65
CA ARG A 32 11.61 -6.34 14.00
C ARG A 32 10.86 -5.04 14.24
N PRO A 33 9.51 -5.01 14.06
CA PRO A 33 8.74 -3.78 14.25
C PRO A 33 8.88 -3.16 15.63
N GLU A 34 9.21 -3.95 16.64
CA GLU A 34 9.46 -3.51 18.02
C GLU A 34 10.66 -2.53 18.10
N GLU A 35 11.64 -2.64 17.18
CA GLU A 35 12.78 -1.72 17.11
C GLU A 35 12.35 -0.28 16.74
N PHE A 36 11.14 -0.11 16.23
CA PHE A 36 10.57 1.18 15.83
C PHE A 36 9.62 1.76 16.87
N ALA A 37 9.49 1.10 18.02
CA ALA A 37 8.70 1.62 19.13
C ALA A 37 9.16 3.02 19.54
N GLY A 38 8.19 3.87 19.94
CA GLY A 38 8.48 5.24 20.34
C GLY A 38 8.64 6.22 19.17
N GLU A 39 8.14 5.88 17.99
CA GLU A 39 8.00 6.83 16.87
C GLU A 39 7.17 8.04 17.32
N VAL A 40 7.68 9.26 17.14
CA VAL A 40 7.10 10.49 17.68
C VAL A 40 6.12 11.12 16.67
N ILE A 41 6.53 11.21 15.40
CA ILE A 41 5.71 11.77 14.32
C ILE A 41 5.09 10.62 13.53
N ALA A 42 3.85 10.80 13.11
CA ALA A 42 3.09 9.81 12.35
C ALA A 42 2.86 8.47 13.08
N ALA A 43 3.03 8.43 14.42
CA ALA A 43 2.77 7.24 15.22
C ALA A 43 1.33 6.73 15.01
N GLY A 44 1.18 5.53 14.47
CA GLY A 44 -0.14 4.96 14.17
C GLY A 44 -0.82 5.50 12.90
N ARG A 45 -0.21 6.46 12.19
CA ARG A 45 -0.81 7.12 11.02
C ARG A 45 -0.47 6.41 9.72
N VAL A 46 -1.41 6.48 8.76
CA VAL A 46 -1.24 6.04 7.38
C VAL A 46 -1.69 7.17 6.44
N HIS A 47 -0.84 8.15 6.20
CA HIS A 47 -1.17 9.33 5.38
C HIS A 47 -1.57 8.98 3.95
N VAL A 48 -0.95 7.94 3.39
CA VAL A 48 -1.20 7.51 2.01
C VAL A 48 -1.26 5.99 1.93
N MET A 49 -2.30 5.49 1.29
CA MET A 49 -2.42 4.07 0.97
C MET A 49 -3.08 3.88 -0.40
N ARG A 50 -2.85 2.71 -0.99
CA ARG A 50 -3.54 2.24 -2.18
C ARG A 50 -4.20 0.91 -1.88
N LEU A 51 -5.48 0.81 -2.18
CA LEU A 51 -6.24 -0.42 -2.13
C LEU A 51 -6.28 -1.03 -3.52
N ASP A 52 -5.88 -2.29 -3.62
CA ASP A 52 -6.12 -3.10 -4.81
C ASP A 52 -7.43 -3.86 -4.56
N THR A 53 -8.46 -3.53 -5.33
CA THR A 53 -9.82 -4.04 -5.11
C THR A 53 -10.35 -4.78 -6.32
N MET A 54 -11.25 -5.71 -6.09
CA MET A 54 -11.91 -6.49 -7.12
C MET A 54 -13.41 -6.14 -7.15
N PRO A 55 -13.89 -5.50 -8.22
CA PRO A 55 -15.31 -5.26 -8.41
C PRO A 55 -16.09 -6.58 -8.43
N GLN A 56 -17.28 -6.57 -7.85
CA GLN A 56 -18.16 -7.73 -7.79
C GLN A 56 -19.40 -7.50 -8.67
N PRO A 57 -20.08 -8.56 -9.13
CA PRO A 57 -21.28 -8.44 -9.97
C PRO A 57 -22.44 -7.69 -9.31
N ASP A 58 -22.51 -7.67 -7.98
CA ASP A 58 -23.51 -6.94 -7.17
C ASP A 58 -23.19 -5.45 -6.99
N GLY A 59 -22.13 -4.95 -7.63
CA GLY A 59 -21.64 -3.59 -7.49
C GLY A 59 -20.74 -3.38 -6.27
N GLY A 60 -20.55 -4.40 -5.43
CA GLY A 60 -19.63 -4.36 -4.29
C GLY A 60 -18.16 -4.38 -4.71
N LEU A 61 -17.28 -4.16 -3.74
CA LEU A 61 -15.81 -4.24 -3.92
C LEU A 61 -15.22 -5.20 -2.90
N LYS A 62 -14.27 -6.03 -3.32
CA LYS A 62 -13.43 -6.83 -2.42
C LYS A 62 -12.02 -6.25 -2.36
N VAL A 63 -11.54 -5.92 -1.17
CA VAL A 63 -10.17 -5.44 -0.94
C VAL A 63 -9.24 -6.64 -0.90
N LEU A 64 -8.34 -6.72 -1.87
CA LEU A 64 -7.41 -7.84 -2.00
C LEU A 64 -6.04 -7.56 -1.36
N GLU A 65 -5.66 -6.29 -1.28
CA GLU A 65 -4.36 -5.86 -0.78
C GLU A 65 -4.40 -4.39 -0.36
N THR A 66 -3.71 -4.07 0.74
CA THR A 66 -3.37 -2.70 1.13
C THR A 66 -1.91 -2.45 0.83
N ASN A 67 -1.62 -1.34 0.16
CA ASN A 67 -0.27 -0.88 -0.09
C ASN A 67 -0.04 0.42 0.68
N ALA A 68 0.67 0.36 1.80
CA ALA A 68 0.91 1.51 2.68
C ALA A 68 2.41 1.86 2.81
N ASN A 69 3.33 1.04 2.32
CA ASN A 69 4.75 1.36 2.40
C ASN A 69 5.14 2.53 1.49
N CYS A 70 5.04 2.32 0.19
CA CYS A 70 5.32 3.33 -0.83
C CYS A 70 4.46 3.01 -2.07
N PRO A 71 3.14 3.26 -1.97
CA PRO A 71 2.20 2.85 -3.00
C PRO A 71 2.59 3.41 -4.36
N GLY A 72 2.63 2.53 -5.37
CA GLY A 72 2.85 2.93 -6.75
C GLY A 72 1.55 3.34 -7.42
N GLY A 73 1.65 4.07 -8.55
CA GLY A 73 0.48 4.48 -9.32
C GLY A 73 -0.23 5.73 -8.79
N MET A 74 0.34 6.42 -7.81
CA MET A 74 -0.24 7.67 -7.28
C MET A 74 -0.43 8.74 -8.34
N GLY A 75 0.40 8.77 -9.37
CA GLY A 75 0.29 9.72 -10.48
C GLY A 75 -0.70 9.32 -11.59
N VAL A 76 -1.45 8.21 -11.44
CA VAL A 76 -2.38 7.74 -12.49
C VAL A 76 -3.60 8.66 -12.63
N GLY A 77 -3.97 9.41 -11.59
CA GLY A 77 -5.01 10.45 -11.69
C GLY A 77 -4.80 11.45 -12.84
N GLY A 78 -3.55 11.72 -13.22
CA GLY A 78 -3.23 12.51 -14.40
C GLY A 78 -3.70 11.91 -15.72
N LEU A 79 -3.96 10.60 -15.81
CA LEU A 79 -4.62 10.01 -16.99
C LEU A 79 -6.09 10.44 -17.04
N ALA A 80 -6.80 10.36 -15.91
CA ALA A 80 -8.20 10.80 -15.84
C ALA A 80 -8.32 12.28 -16.23
N ALA A 81 -7.44 13.14 -15.72
CA ALA A 81 -7.40 14.56 -16.08
C ALA A 81 -7.21 14.80 -17.58
N ARG A 82 -6.34 14.02 -18.23
CA ARG A 82 -6.08 14.15 -19.69
C ARG A 82 -7.26 13.69 -20.56
N TRP A 83 -7.94 12.62 -20.14
CA TRP A 83 -9.05 12.07 -20.92
C TRP A 83 -10.36 12.80 -20.68
N ARG A 84 -10.54 13.43 -19.52
CA ARG A 84 -11.78 14.14 -19.15
C ARG A 84 -12.28 15.12 -20.23
N PRO A 85 -11.46 16.06 -20.77
CA PRO A 85 -11.93 16.98 -21.79
C PRO A 85 -12.41 16.27 -23.07
N LEU A 86 -11.70 15.22 -23.50
CA LEU A 86 -12.05 14.45 -24.70
C LEU A 86 -13.38 13.70 -24.54
N LEU A 87 -13.56 13.06 -23.38
CA LEU A 87 -14.79 12.33 -23.08
C LEU A 87 -15.99 13.26 -22.93
N THR A 88 -15.79 14.43 -22.31
CA THR A 88 -16.84 15.46 -22.21
C THR A 88 -17.21 16.04 -23.55
N ALA A 89 -16.22 16.31 -24.42
CA ALA A 89 -16.46 16.75 -25.80
C ALA A 89 -17.20 15.68 -26.64
N GLY A 90 -16.98 14.39 -26.30
CA GLY A 90 -17.72 13.25 -26.85
C GLY A 90 -19.11 13.05 -26.27
N GLY A 91 -19.62 13.99 -25.44
CA GLY A 91 -20.98 13.96 -24.89
C GLY A 91 -21.15 13.16 -23.59
N LEU A 92 -20.06 12.64 -23.00
CA LEU A 92 -20.14 11.91 -21.73
C LEU A 92 -20.27 12.87 -20.55
N ARG A 93 -21.23 12.59 -19.67
CA ARG A 93 -21.36 13.27 -18.38
C ARG A 93 -20.49 12.55 -17.36
N LEU A 94 -19.42 13.21 -16.94
CA LEU A 94 -18.49 12.66 -15.97
C LEU A 94 -18.75 13.23 -14.56
N PRO A 95 -18.53 12.44 -13.50
CA PRO A 95 -18.61 12.94 -12.12
C PRO A 95 -17.55 14.01 -11.86
N PRO A 96 -17.64 14.74 -10.73
CA PRO A 96 -16.61 15.70 -10.34
C PRO A 96 -15.21 15.08 -10.30
N PRO A 97 -14.15 15.86 -10.59
CA PRO A 97 -12.79 15.34 -10.58
C PRO A 97 -12.36 14.94 -9.16
N LEU A 98 -11.63 13.83 -9.06
CA LEU A 98 -10.96 13.46 -7.81
C LEU A 98 -9.73 14.35 -7.56
N PRO A 99 -9.27 14.50 -6.30
CA PRO A 99 -8.08 15.29 -5.97
C PRO A 99 -6.84 14.92 -6.80
N GLY A 100 -6.67 13.66 -7.14
CA GLY A 100 -5.56 13.16 -7.94
C GLY A 100 -5.56 13.58 -9.40
N GLU A 101 -6.65 14.18 -9.89
CA GLU A 101 -6.73 14.79 -11.22
C GLU A 101 -6.14 16.21 -11.23
N ALA A 102 -6.00 16.86 -10.06
CA ALA A 102 -5.43 18.20 -9.97
C ALA A 102 -3.93 18.20 -10.33
N PRO A 103 -3.43 19.25 -10.99
CA PRO A 103 -1.99 19.42 -11.23
C PRO A 103 -1.20 19.35 -9.92
N HIS A 104 -0.04 18.73 -9.98
CA HIS A 104 0.93 18.68 -8.88
C HIS A 104 0.42 18.05 -7.56
N TRP A 105 -0.72 17.37 -7.58
CA TRP A 105 -1.35 16.81 -6.38
C TRP A 105 -0.41 15.89 -5.58
N VAL A 106 0.47 15.13 -6.26
CA VAL A 106 1.43 14.22 -5.59
C VAL A 106 2.43 14.97 -4.71
N GLY A 107 2.88 16.15 -5.11
CA GLY A 107 3.73 17.02 -4.29
C GLY A 107 2.92 17.72 -3.20
N ARG A 108 1.72 18.20 -3.55
CA ARG A 108 0.85 18.94 -2.65
C ARG A 108 0.50 18.14 -1.40
N TRP A 109 -0.02 16.90 -1.56
CA TRP A 109 -0.40 16.10 -0.40
C TRP A 109 0.78 15.79 0.52
N LEU A 110 2.00 15.59 -0.05
CA LEU A 110 3.19 15.30 0.75
C LEU A 110 3.61 16.52 1.59
N VAL A 111 3.56 17.71 0.98
CA VAL A 111 3.85 18.99 1.68
C VAL A 111 2.82 19.25 2.77
N GLU A 112 1.53 19.08 2.47
CA GLU A 112 0.44 19.26 3.43
C GLU A 112 0.53 18.27 4.61
N ALA A 113 0.82 16.99 4.33
CA ALA A 113 1.01 15.99 5.37
C ALA A 113 2.21 16.32 6.27
N ALA A 114 3.34 16.74 5.67
CA ALA A 114 4.51 17.14 6.43
C ALA A 114 4.22 18.38 7.30
N GLU A 115 3.52 19.35 6.77
CA GLU A 115 3.13 20.57 7.51
C GLU A 115 2.17 20.26 8.67
N GLN A 116 1.18 19.39 8.45
CA GLN A 116 0.25 18.95 9.50
C GLN A 116 0.96 18.22 10.65
N GLU A 117 1.91 17.34 10.33
CA GLU A 117 2.61 16.53 11.34
C GLU A 117 3.74 17.29 12.05
N THR A 118 4.38 18.26 11.37
CA THR A 118 5.56 18.96 11.91
C THR A 118 5.28 20.41 12.32
N GLY A 119 4.08 20.94 12.03
CA GLY A 119 3.72 22.34 12.24
C GLY A 119 4.44 23.31 11.29
N ARG A 120 5.18 22.81 10.29
CA ARG A 120 5.97 23.65 9.39
C ARG A 120 6.00 23.11 7.97
N ARG A 121 5.75 23.99 7.01
CA ARG A 121 5.91 23.68 5.58
C ARG A 121 7.38 23.39 5.26
N PRO A 122 7.69 22.26 4.56
CA PRO A 122 9.05 21.95 4.18
C PRO A 122 9.53 22.83 3.02
N ASP A 123 10.74 23.39 3.15
CA ASP A 123 11.44 24.12 2.08
C ASP A 123 12.22 23.16 1.16
N VAL A 124 12.61 22.00 1.72
CA VAL A 124 13.37 20.95 1.06
C VAL A 124 12.73 19.60 1.33
N VAL A 125 12.56 18.80 0.29
CA VAL A 125 12.09 17.41 0.39
C VAL A 125 13.14 16.46 -0.18
N ALA A 126 13.50 15.42 0.58
CA ALA A 126 14.33 14.34 0.06
C ALA A 126 13.44 13.26 -0.59
N LEU A 127 13.74 12.90 -1.82
CA LEU A 127 13.20 11.72 -2.47
C LEU A 127 14.17 10.57 -2.31
N LEU A 128 13.89 9.68 -1.35
CA LEU A 128 14.79 8.61 -0.95
C LEU A 128 14.44 7.31 -1.66
N ARG A 129 15.41 6.74 -2.38
CA ARG A 129 15.29 5.39 -2.99
C ARG A 129 16.65 4.71 -3.01
N PRO A 130 16.71 3.39 -2.79
CA PRO A 130 17.94 2.64 -2.98
C PRO A 130 18.45 2.75 -4.42
N GLU A 131 19.74 2.66 -4.61
CA GLU A 131 20.37 2.56 -5.92
C GLU A 131 19.73 1.42 -6.75
N GLY A 132 19.51 1.64 -8.05
CA GLY A 132 18.82 0.70 -8.92
C GLY A 132 17.29 0.66 -8.74
N GLY A 133 16.73 1.39 -7.78
CA GLY A 133 15.29 1.49 -7.56
C GLY A 133 14.54 2.22 -8.71
N HIS A 134 13.23 1.97 -8.83
CA HIS A 134 12.41 2.57 -9.89
C HIS A 134 12.27 4.08 -9.74
N ARG A 135 12.63 4.81 -10.80
CA ARG A 135 12.59 6.27 -10.87
C ARG A 135 11.31 6.85 -11.47
N THR A 136 10.52 6.05 -12.18
CA THR A 136 9.39 6.54 -13.01
C THR A 136 8.40 7.44 -12.28
N GLU A 137 8.10 7.18 -11.02
CA GLU A 137 7.22 8.04 -10.23
C GLU A 137 7.93 9.28 -9.68
N PHE A 138 9.24 9.22 -9.45
CA PHE A 138 9.99 10.35 -8.91
C PHE A 138 9.96 11.56 -9.83
N SER A 139 9.99 11.37 -11.15
CA SER A 139 9.86 12.48 -12.10
C SER A 139 8.60 13.32 -11.87
N ARG A 140 7.49 12.67 -11.47
CA ARG A 140 6.23 13.36 -11.16
C ARG A 140 6.30 14.12 -9.82
N TYR A 141 6.93 13.53 -8.81
CA TYR A 141 7.17 14.22 -7.53
C TYR A 141 8.13 15.39 -7.73
N LEU A 142 9.21 15.21 -8.48
CA LEU A 142 10.16 16.28 -8.84
C LEU A 142 9.45 17.48 -9.47
N ALA A 143 8.69 17.22 -10.54
CA ALA A 143 7.94 18.28 -11.22
C ALA A 143 6.93 18.95 -10.29
N ALA A 144 6.15 18.16 -9.55
CA ALA A 144 5.12 18.69 -8.66
C ALA A 144 5.69 19.53 -7.52
N LEU A 145 6.80 19.12 -6.91
CA LEU A 145 7.45 19.85 -5.81
C LEU A 145 8.13 21.12 -6.32
N ALA A 146 8.77 21.07 -7.48
CA ALA A 146 9.38 22.24 -8.12
C ALA A 146 8.35 23.34 -8.39
N GLU A 147 7.17 22.99 -8.92
CA GLU A 147 6.06 23.93 -9.16
C GLU A 147 5.49 24.51 -7.86
N LEU A 148 5.65 23.81 -6.75
CA LEU A 148 5.25 24.29 -5.42
C LEU A 148 6.33 25.14 -4.74
N GLY A 149 7.45 25.40 -5.43
CA GLY A 149 8.60 26.15 -4.91
C GLY A 149 9.41 25.38 -3.86
N VAL A 150 9.29 24.05 -3.81
CA VAL A 150 10.00 23.19 -2.86
C VAL A 150 11.23 22.61 -3.55
N ARG A 151 12.41 22.79 -2.94
CA ARG A 151 13.65 22.15 -3.43
C ARG A 151 13.59 20.65 -3.19
N VAL A 152 14.19 19.88 -4.10
CA VAL A 152 14.19 18.43 -4.04
C VAL A 152 15.61 17.89 -4.09
N ILE A 153 15.90 16.93 -3.22
CA ILE A 153 17.15 16.16 -3.19
C ILE A 153 16.80 14.70 -3.46
N GLU A 154 17.23 14.16 -4.59
CA GLU A 154 17.21 12.71 -4.80
C GLU A 154 18.42 12.09 -4.14
N ALA A 155 18.23 11.07 -3.28
CA ALA A 155 19.34 10.41 -2.58
C ALA A 155 19.04 8.93 -2.30
N ASP A 156 20.08 8.17 -2.03
CA ASP A 156 19.95 6.87 -1.40
C ASP A 156 19.64 7.06 0.10
N PRO A 157 18.74 6.26 0.71
CA PRO A 157 18.42 6.40 2.13
C PRO A 157 19.65 6.19 3.04
N ARG A 158 20.70 5.55 2.56
CA ARG A 158 22.00 5.41 3.24
C ARG A 158 22.78 6.72 3.32
N GLU A 159 22.40 7.73 2.52
CA GLU A 159 23.04 9.06 2.58
C GLU A 159 22.46 9.97 3.68
N VAL A 160 21.43 9.51 4.40
CA VAL A 160 20.89 10.21 5.56
C VAL A 160 21.93 10.22 6.67
N ARG A 161 22.19 11.39 7.26
CA ARG A 161 23.12 11.59 8.38
C ARG A 161 22.43 12.38 9.49
N LEU A 162 22.85 12.13 10.73
CA LEU A 162 22.42 12.89 11.90
C LEU A 162 23.58 13.80 12.36
N ALA A 163 23.30 15.07 12.52
CA ALA A 163 24.22 16.07 13.09
C ALA A 163 23.50 16.78 14.26
N GLY A 164 23.63 16.19 15.45
CA GLY A 164 22.81 16.55 16.60
C GLY A 164 21.34 16.22 16.35
N ASP A 165 20.47 17.22 16.46
CA ASP A 165 19.03 17.15 16.17
C ASP A 165 18.66 17.36 14.69
N ARG A 166 19.65 17.66 13.85
CA ARG A 166 19.46 17.93 12.43
C ARG A 166 19.67 16.69 11.57
N VAL A 167 18.80 16.52 10.60
CA VAL A 167 18.96 15.50 9.56
C VAL A 167 19.58 16.15 8.33
N LEU A 168 20.66 15.56 7.83
CA LEU A 168 21.36 15.99 6.62
C LEU A 168 21.23 14.93 5.54
N VAL A 169 20.94 15.36 4.30
CA VAL A 169 21.00 14.54 3.09
C VAL A 169 21.87 15.30 2.10
N ARG A 170 22.98 14.70 1.66
CA ARG A 170 23.98 15.36 0.80
C ARG A 170 24.44 16.72 1.32
N GLY A 171 24.59 16.84 2.65
CA GLY A 171 25.04 18.05 3.31
C GLY A 171 23.95 19.10 3.56
N GLU A 172 22.77 18.94 3.01
CA GLU A 172 21.64 19.86 3.22
C GLU A 172 20.72 19.40 4.34
N ALA A 173 20.20 20.35 5.13
CA ALA A 173 19.24 20.08 6.19
C ALA A 173 17.87 19.74 5.61
N VAL A 174 17.33 18.56 6.01
CA VAL A 174 16.06 18.04 5.50
C VAL A 174 15.16 17.67 6.69
N ARG A 175 13.88 18.01 6.63
CA ARG A 175 12.87 17.64 7.63
C ARG A 175 11.72 16.79 7.05
N CYS A 176 11.65 16.67 5.73
CA CYS A 176 10.63 15.92 5.04
C CYS A 176 11.24 15.03 3.96
N ALA A 177 10.80 13.79 3.88
CA ALA A 177 11.19 12.89 2.80
C ALA A 177 10.00 12.06 2.31
N TYR A 178 10.03 11.71 1.01
CA TYR A 178 9.26 10.62 0.46
C TYR A 178 10.19 9.42 0.26
N ALA A 179 9.94 8.34 0.98
CA ALA A 179 10.81 7.16 0.94
C ALA A 179 10.21 6.04 0.08
N LYS A 180 10.82 5.78 -1.07
CA LYS A 180 10.47 4.67 -1.95
C LYS A 180 11.39 3.47 -1.73
N ILE A 181 11.36 2.95 -0.51
CA ILE A 181 12.16 1.81 -0.08
C ILE A 181 11.21 0.61 0.04
N GLY A 182 11.34 -0.35 -0.85
CA GLY A 182 10.57 -1.61 -0.77
C GLY A 182 10.96 -2.43 0.46
N MET A 183 10.07 -3.25 1.00
CA MET A 183 10.33 -4.02 2.23
C MET A 183 11.56 -4.93 2.11
N ARG A 184 11.81 -5.53 0.96
CA ARG A 184 13.01 -6.35 0.72
C ARG A 184 14.29 -5.53 0.80
N ASP A 185 14.29 -4.33 0.20
CA ASP A 185 15.43 -3.42 0.26
C ASP A 185 15.62 -2.89 1.67
N PHE A 186 14.52 -2.54 2.34
CA PHE A 186 14.57 -2.10 3.73
C PHE A 186 15.18 -3.18 4.65
N ALA A 187 14.73 -4.44 4.53
CA ALA A 187 15.29 -5.55 5.30
C ALA A 187 16.77 -5.80 4.99
N ARG A 188 17.13 -5.79 3.70
CA ARG A 188 18.53 -5.99 3.25
C ARG A 188 19.47 -4.89 3.72
N LEU A 189 19.01 -3.64 3.67
CA LEU A 189 19.80 -2.45 4.00
C LEU A 189 19.69 -2.04 5.47
N ARG A 190 18.87 -2.74 6.28
CA ARG A 190 18.56 -2.34 7.65
C ARG A 190 19.79 -1.93 8.49
N PRO A 191 20.92 -2.65 8.46
CA PRO A 191 22.12 -2.26 9.22
C PRO A 191 22.70 -0.90 8.80
N GLU A 192 22.58 -0.54 7.51
CA GLU A 192 23.09 0.70 6.94
C GLU A 192 22.10 1.88 7.09
N LEU A 193 20.84 1.59 7.44
CA LEU A 193 19.75 2.58 7.56
C LEU A 193 19.55 3.11 8.97
N GLU A 194 20.46 2.83 9.91
CA GLU A 194 20.29 3.26 11.31
C GLU A 194 20.11 4.78 11.46
N PRO A 195 20.89 5.66 10.78
CA PRO A 195 20.64 7.10 10.84
C PRO A 195 19.26 7.51 10.32
N TYR A 196 18.80 6.90 9.22
CA TYR A 196 17.47 7.12 8.68
C TYR A 196 16.37 6.69 9.67
N VAL A 197 16.48 5.50 10.24
CA VAL A 197 15.49 4.96 11.20
C VAL A 197 15.44 5.84 12.46
N ARG A 198 16.59 6.23 12.99
CA ARG A 198 16.65 7.14 14.13
C ARG A 198 16.02 8.50 13.84
N ALA A 199 16.31 9.08 12.66
CA ALA A 199 15.75 10.35 12.24
C ALA A 199 14.22 10.31 12.17
N VAL A 200 13.66 9.25 11.60
CA VAL A 200 12.19 9.08 11.51
C VAL A 200 11.60 8.83 12.90
N ARG A 201 12.16 7.91 13.67
CA ARG A 201 11.67 7.56 15.00
C ARG A 201 11.65 8.75 15.96
N SER A 202 12.70 9.58 15.94
CA SER A 202 12.79 10.77 16.81
C SER A 202 11.92 11.95 16.34
N GLY A 203 11.28 11.85 15.17
CA GLY A 203 10.52 12.95 14.57
C GLY A 203 11.37 14.04 13.93
N ALA A 204 12.68 13.87 13.84
CA ALA A 204 13.57 14.82 13.15
C ALA A 204 13.38 14.81 11.63
N LEU A 205 12.88 13.69 11.07
CA LEU A 205 12.54 13.53 9.67
C LEU A 205 11.11 13.00 9.53
N PHE A 206 10.21 13.79 8.98
CA PHE A 206 8.91 13.31 8.53
C PHE A 206 9.08 12.44 7.28
N VAL A 207 8.47 11.27 7.29
CA VAL A 207 8.34 10.38 6.13
C VAL A 207 6.89 9.91 6.04
N GLN A 208 6.36 9.79 4.82
CA GLN A 208 4.99 9.28 4.66
C GLN A 208 4.78 7.98 5.45
N ASN A 209 3.68 7.91 6.18
CA ASN A 209 3.26 6.77 7.00
C ASN A 209 4.24 6.36 8.12
N GLY A 210 5.29 7.14 8.37
CA GLY A 210 6.30 6.81 9.37
C GLY A 210 6.97 5.44 9.14
N LEU A 211 7.39 4.78 10.21
CA LEU A 211 7.93 3.41 10.16
C LEU A 211 6.83 2.37 10.36
N HIS A 212 6.01 2.52 11.40
CA HIS A 212 4.93 1.57 11.71
C HIS A 212 3.85 1.54 10.64
N GLY A 213 3.36 2.70 10.19
CA GLY A 213 2.35 2.77 9.13
C GLY A 213 2.81 2.12 7.83
N ARG A 214 4.10 2.28 7.48
CA ARG A 214 4.69 1.65 6.30
C ARG A 214 4.87 0.15 6.43
N LEU A 215 5.28 -0.33 7.59
CA LEU A 215 5.55 -1.74 7.82
C LEU A 215 4.25 -2.51 8.08
N ILE A 216 3.51 -2.07 9.09
CA ILE A 216 2.31 -2.77 9.56
C ILE A 216 1.17 -2.59 8.55
N GLY A 217 0.90 -1.35 8.13
CA GLY A 217 -0.17 -1.07 7.16
C GLY A 217 0.01 -1.75 5.79
N ASP A 218 1.25 -2.05 5.39
CA ASP A 218 1.57 -2.77 4.14
C ASP A 218 1.51 -4.30 4.30
N ASN A 219 1.42 -4.80 5.53
CA ASN A 219 1.38 -6.24 5.79
C ASN A 219 0.01 -6.81 5.40
N LYS A 220 0.01 -7.74 4.44
CA LYS A 220 -1.21 -8.38 3.93
C LYS A 220 -2.01 -9.10 5.02
N LEU A 221 -1.37 -9.51 6.12
CA LEU A 221 -2.03 -10.14 7.26
C LEU A 221 -2.94 -9.16 8.04
N CYS A 222 -2.89 -7.84 7.78
CA CYS A 222 -3.94 -6.92 8.24
C CYS A 222 -5.33 -7.36 7.73
N LEU A 223 -5.42 -7.94 6.53
CA LEU A 223 -6.68 -8.50 6.02
C LEU A 223 -7.15 -9.72 6.85
N ALA A 224 -6.23 -10.51 7.39
CA ALA A 224 -6.59 -11.58 8.31
C ALA A 224 -7.15 -11.02 9.62
N VAL A 225 -6.56 -9.94 10.14
CA VAL A 225 -7.08 -9.24 11.33
C VAL A 225 -8.48 -8.69 11.08
N LEU A 226 -8.70 -7.98 9.98
CA LEU A 226 -10.00 -7.38 9.63
C LEU A 226 -11.09 -8.44 9.33
N SER A 227 -10.70 -9.60 8.84
CA SER A 227 -11.62 -10.70 8.48
C SER A 227 -11.99 -11.61 9.65
N ASP A 228 -11.22 -11.60 10.73
CA ASP A 228 -11.38 -12.53 11.84
C ASP A 228 -12.18 -11.90 13.00
N PRO A 229 -13.34 -12.47 13.38
CA PRO A 229 -14.15 -11.96 14.49
C PRO A 229 -13.39 -11.83 15.81
N ARG A 230 -12.31 -12.60 16.02
CA ARG A 230 -11.49 -12.54 17.25
C ARG A 230 -10.83 -11.19 17.50
N TYR A 231 -10.75 -10.33 16.49
CA TYR A 231 -10.17 -8.98 16.59
C TYR A 231 -11.23 -7.87 16.53
N ALA A 232 -12.52 -8.22 16.55
CA ALA A 232 -13.59 -7.23 16.40
C ALA A 232 -13.61 -6.18 17.50
N ASP A 233 -13.13 -6.54 18.69
CA ASP A 233 -13.00 -5.66 19.84
C ASP A 233 -12.00 -4.51 19.69
N LEU A 234 -11.08 -4.62 18.72
CA LEU A 234 -10.12 -3.56 18.40
C LEU A 234 -10.73 -2.38 17.65
N PHE A 235 -11.87 -2.58 17.01
CA PHE A 235 -12.38 -1.68 15.98
C PHE A 235 -13.67 -0.97 16.41
N ASP A 236 -13.87 0.23 15.86
CA ASP A 236 -15.18 0.86 15.90
C ASP A 236 -16.20 -0.06 15.19
N PRO A 237 -17.31 -0.42 15.86
CA PRO A 237 -18.30 -1.36 15.30
C PRO A 237 -18.95 -0.85 14.02
N ALA A 238 -19.17 0.46 13.87
CA ALA A 238 -19.79 1.05 12.68
C ALA A 238 -18.85 0.98 11.48
N ASP A 239 -17.56 1.29 11.69
CA ASP A 239 -16.54 1.18 10.64
C ASP A 239 -16.35 -0.28 10.21
N LEU A 240 -16.29 -1.21 11.17
CA LEU A 240 -16.17 -2.63 10.87
C LEU A 240 -17.38 -3.16 10.10
N ALA A 241 -18.59 -2.76 10.47
CA ALA A 241 -19.81 -3.14 9.78
C ALA A 241 -19.83 -2.66 8.32
N LEU A 242 -19.41 -1.41 8.07
CA LEU A 242 -19.32 -0.84 6.72
C LEU A 242 -18.32 -1.59 5.82
N VAL A 243 -17.23 -2.09 6.39
CA VAL A 243 -16.11 -2.65 5.62
C VAL A 243 -16.19 -4.17 5.52
N ARG A 244 -16.85 -4.84 6.47
CA ARG A 244 -16.87 -6.32 6.59
C ARG A 244 -17.23 -7.03 5.27
N GLY A 245 -18.22 -6.53 4.55
CA GLY A 245 -18.63 -7.06 3.26
C GLY A 245 -17.57 -6.96 2.17
N SER A 246 -16.64 -6.01 2.32
CA SER A 246 -15.55 -5.78 1.38
C SER A 246 -14.28 -6.59 1.68
N ILE A 247 -14.21 -7.29 2.81
CA ILE A 247 -13.04 -8.11 3.15
C ILE A 247 -13.33 -9.56 2.78
N PRO A 248 -12.59 -10.16 1.82
CA PRO A 248 -12.66 -11.59 1.58
C PRO A 248 -12.24 -12.35 2.84
N TRP A 249 -12.79 -13.54 3.07
CA TRP A 249 -12.30 -14.39 4.14
C TRP A 249 -10.76 -14.53 4.02
N SER A 250 -10.06 -14.18 5.08
CA SER A 250 -8.61 -14.10 5.12
C SER A 250 -8.08 -14.56 6.46
N ARG A 251 -7.02 -15.37 6.46
CA ARG A 251 -6.36 -15.88 7.69
C ARG A 251 -4.85 -15.91 7.51
N ASN A 252 -4.13 -15.84 8.62
CA ASN A 252 -2.76 -16.34 8.65
C ASN A 252 -2.84 -17.87 8.57
N LEU A 253 -2.26 -18.47 7.53
CA LEU A 253 -2.39 -19.90 7.26
C LEU A 253 -1.85 -20.76 8.41
N ALA A 254 -0.77 -20.32 9.07
CA ALA A 254 -0.19 -21.03 10.22
C ALA A 254 -1.08 -20.96 11.49
N ALA A 255 -2.05 -20.05 11.53
CA ALA A 255 -3.00 -19.94 12.63
C ALA A 255 -4.35 -20.66 12.36
N CYS A 256 -4.46 -21.33 11.20
CA CYS A 256 -5.63 -22.14 10.87
C CYS A 256 -5.59 -23.49 11.58
N ASP A 257 -6.75 -24.00 11.98
CA ASP A 257 -6.88 -25.36 12.47
C ASP A 257 -6.65 -26.41 11.36
N ALA A 258 -6.41 -27.67 11.77
CA ALA A 258 -6.12 -28.76 10.85
C ALA A 258 -7.28 -29.04 9.87
N ALA A 259 -8.53 -28.81 10.23
CA ALA A 259 -9.68 -29.02 9.37
C ALA A 259 -9.71 -27.95 8.26
N THR A 260 -9.48 -26.70 8.61
CA THR A 260 -9.36 -25.58 7.68
C THR A 260 -8.19 -25.80 6.70
N VAL A 261 -7.03 -26.22 7.20
CA VAL A 261 -5.86 -26.52 6.32
C VAL A 261 -6.18 -27.65 5.35
N ARG A 262 -6.85 -28.72 5.80
CA ARG A 262 -7.29 -29.82 4.89
C ARG A 262 -8.24 -29.30 3.82
N LEU A 263 -9.21 -28.44 4.17
CA LEU A 263 -10.13 -27.82 3.22
C LEU A 263 -9.40 -26.99 2.17
N ILE A 264 -8.45 -26.14 2.61
CA ILE A 264 -7.64 -25.31 1.72
C ILE A 264 -6.84 -26.19 0.73
N ARG A 265 -6.23 -27.29 1.22
CA ARG A 265 -5.51 -28.23 0.34
C ARG A 265 -6.43 -28.89 -0.69
N ALA A 266 -7.65 -29.27 -0.29
CA ALA A 266 -8.59 -29.97 -1.15
C ALA A 266 -9.26 -29.08 -2.21
N ARG A 267 -9.24 -27.75 -2.01
CA ARG A 267 -9.96 -26.78 -2.87
C ARG A 267 -9.05 -25.64 -3.36
N PRO A 268 -8.03 -25.93 -4.17
CA PRO A 268 -7.12 -24.89 -4.65
C PRO A 268 -7.82 -23.74 -5.35
N GLY A 269 -8.88 -24.02 -6.13
CA GLY A 269 -9.64 -23.01 -6.88
C GLY A 269 -10.32 -21.93 -6.02
N ASP A 270 -10.53 -22.21 -4.73
CA ASP A 270 -11.22 -21.30 -3.82
C ASP A 270 -10.26 -20.32 -3.11
N TYR A 271 -8.94 -20.46 -3.29
CA TYR A 271 -7.96 -19.74 -2.46
C TYR A 271 -6.79 -19.15 -3.22
N VAL A 272 -6.24 -18.11 -2.61
CA VAL A 272 -4.97 -17.47 -2.98
C VAL A 272 -4.06 -17.41 -1.75
N LEU A 273 -2.79 -17.76 -1.93
CA LEU A 273 -1.76 -17.58 -0.90
C LEU A 273 -0.92 -16.36 -1.21
N LYS A 274 -0.58 -15.57 -0.18
CA LYS A 274 0.21 -14.36 -0.36
C LYS A 274 1.26 -14.23 0.75
N ARG A 275 2.51 -13.99 0.36
CA ARG A 275 3.54 -13.61 1.33
C ARG A 275 3.21 -12.25 1.96
N PRO A 276 3.37 -12.07 3.27
CA PRO A 276 2.88 -10.88 3.99
C PRO A 276 3.39 -9.54 3.44
N LEU A 277 4.66 -9.44 3.08
CA LEU A 277 5.33 -8.17 2.71
C LEU A 277 5.99 -8.19 1.32
N ASP A 278 5.62 -9.14 0.46
CA ASP A 278 6.13 -9.18 -0.90
C ASP A 278 5.27 -8.31 -1.84
N THR A 279 5.87 -7.81 -2.92
CA THR A 279 5.25 -6.82 -3.82
C THR A 279 5.31 -7.26 -5.28
N ARG A 280 4.55 -6.59 -6.15
CA ARG A 280 4.52 -6.81 -7.62
C ARG A 280 4.08 -8.22 -8.02
N GLY A 281 3.15 -8.80 -7.28
CA GLY A 281 2.66 -10.15 -7.54
C GLY A 281 3.70 -11.26 -7.26
N ARG A 282 4.86 -10.92 -6.69
CA ARG A 282 5.78 -11.93 -6.15
C ARG A 282 5.19 -12.48 -4.86
N GLY A 283 5.41 -13.77 -4.60
CA GLY A 283 4.85 -14.41 -3.41
C GLY A 283 3.32 -14.50 -3.41
N VAL A 284 2.66 -14.35 -4.56
CA VAL A 284 1.25 -14.61 -4.76
C VAL A 284 1.09 -15.91 -5.55
N VAL A 285 0.37 -16.85 -4.97
CA VAL A 285 0.02 -18.14 -5.60
C VAL A 285 -1.49 -18.21 -5.71
N VAL A 286 -2.01 -18.11 -6.92
CA VAL A 286 -3.44 -18.32 -7.23
C VAL A 286 -3.67 -19.81 -7.37
N GLY A 287 -4.56 -20.39 -6.58
CA GLY A 287 -4.74 -21.83 -6.55
C GLY A 287 -5.23 -22.41 -7.88
N LEU A 288 -6.05 -21.67 -8.63
CA LEU A 288 -6.51 -22.03 -9.99
C LEU A 288 -5.34 -22.22 -10.98
N GLU A 289 -4.23 -21.48 -10.80
CA GLU A 289 -3.08 -21.50 -11.70
C GLU A 289 -1.90 -22.33 -11.14
N SER A 290 -2.03 -22.85 -9.91
CA SER A 290 -0.92 -23.51 -9.23
C SER A 290 -0.67 -24.90 -9.80
N ARG A 291 0.58 -25.17 -10.20
CA ARG A 291 1.01 -26.51 -10.63
C ARG A 291 1.25 -27.46 -9.46
N ASP A 292 1.62 -26.92 -8.31
CA ASP A 292 1.83 -27.66 -7.06
C ASP A 292 1.26 -26.84 -5.89
N TRP A 293 -0.03 -26.98 -5.69
CA TRP A 293 -0.75 -26.31 -4.62
C TRP A 293 -0.36 -26.82 -3.24
N THR A 294 -0.09 -28.12 -3.12
CA THR A 294 0.31 -28.74 -1.85
C THR A 294 1.61 -28.15 -1.34
N ALA A 295 2.64 -28.09 -2.19
CA ALA A 295 3.91 -27.46 -1.84
C ALA A 295 3.74 -25.97 -1.52
N ALA A 296 2.84 -25.26 -2.22
CA ALA A 296 2.54 -23.86 -1.93
C ALA A 296 1.90 -23.70 -0.55
N VAL A 297 0.98 -24.60 -0.15
CA VAL A 297 0.37 -24.59 1.20
C VAL A 297 1.42 -24.90 2.27
N ASP A 298 2.31 -25.86 2.05
CA ASP A 298 3.39 -26.17 2.99
C ASP A 298 4.34 -24.99 3.19
N ALA A 299 4.74 -24.33 2.11
CA ALA A 299 5.54 -23.12 2.17
C ALA A 299 4.79 -21.98 2.88
N GLY A 300 3.48 -21.87 2.68
CA GLY A 300 2.62 -20.89 3.34
C GLY A 300 2.47 -21.13 4.83
N LEU A 301 2.36 -22.38 5.27
CA LEU A 301 2.36 -22.76 6.68
C LEU A 301 3.68 -22.38 7.35
N ALA A 302 4.81 -22.80 6.77
CA ALA A 302 6.14 -22.50 7.28
C ALA A 302 6.43 -20.98 7.30
N GLY A 303 6.01 -20.27 6.26
CA GLY A 303 6.23 -18.84 6.09
C GLY A 303 5.14 -17.93 6.72
N ARG A 304 4.12 -18.51 7.35
CA ARG A 304 2.98 -17.78 7.95
C ARG A 304 2.30 -16.84 6.96
N TRP A 305 2.00 -17.35 5.76
CA TRP A 305 1.42 -16.54 4.69
C TRP A 305 -0.06 -16.26 4.93
N LEU A 306 -0.55 -15.20 4.31
CA LEU A 306 -1.98 -14.97 4.17
C LEU A 306 -2.58 -16.03 3.25
N VAL A 307 -3.63 -16.71 3.69
CA VAL A 307 -4.60 -17.39 2.83
C VAL A 307 -5.85 -16.51 2.73
N GLN A 308 -6.35 -16.33 1.51
CA GLN A 308 -7.51 -15.50 1.23
C GLN A 308 -8.44 -16.21 0.25
N SER A 309 -9.76 -16.07 0.42
CA SER A 309 -10.73 -16.54 -0.58
C SER A 309 -10.44 -15.90 -1.93
N TYR A 310 -10.45 -16.72 -2.98
CA TYR A 310 -10.31 -16.24 -4.35
C TYR A 310 -11.48 -15.34 -4.74
N CYS A 311 -11.20 -14.20 -5.30
CA CYS A 311 -12.18 -13.26 -5.85
C CYS A 311 -11.95 -13.17 -7.37
N PRO A 312 -12.86 -13.70 -8.19
CA PRO A 312 -12.70 -13.67 -9.65
C PRO A 312 -12.70 -12.23 -10.16
N ALA A 313 -11.77 -11.93 -11.06
CA ALA A 313 -11.73 -10.64 -11.71
C ALA A 313 -12.86 -10.55 -12.77
N PRO A 314 -13.61 -9.44 -12.82
CA PRO A 314 -14.57 -9.21 -13.89
C PRO A 314 -13.83 -9.12 -15.23
N VAL A 315 -14.55 -9.51 -16.29
CA VAL A 315 -14.01 -9.58 -17.66
C VAL A 315 -14.67 -8.51 -18.50
N MET A 316 -13.87 -7.77 -19.24
CA MET A 316 -14.31 -6.85 -20.29
C MET A 316 -13.82 -7.33 -21.66
N ARG A 317 -14.52 -6.93 -22.70
CA ARG A 317 -14.07 -7.12 -24.08
C ARG A 317 -13.46 -5.81 -24.59
N SER A 318 -12.22 -5.88 -25.03
CA SER A 318 -11.55 -4.74 -25.70
C SER A 318 -12.10 -4.52 -27.13
N PRO A 319 -11.87 -3.37 -27.76
CA PRO A 319 -12.36 -3.06 -29.09
C PRO A 319 -11.90 -4.04 -30.18
N ASP A 320 -10.72 -4.65 -30.01
CA ASP A 320 -10.18 -5.69 -30.90
C ASP A 320 -10.71 -7.10 -30.57
N GLY A 321 -11.65 -7.22 -29.62
CA GLY A 321 -12.31 -8.47 -29.24
C GLY A 321 -11.60 -9.29 -28.17
N ALA A 322 -10.40 -8.88 -27.69
CA ALA A 322 -9.69 -9.59 -26.64
C ALA A 322 -10.46 -9.53 -25.30
N LEU A 323 -10.42 -10.63 -24.56
CA LEU A 323 -10.99 -10.68 -23.21
C LEU A 323 -9.93 -10.24 -22.19
N LEU A 324 -10.24 -9.19 -21.48
CA LEU A 324 -9.37 -8.62 -20.45
C LEU A 324 -10.03 -8.72 -19.08
N ARG A 325 -9.33 -9.25 -18.12
CA ARG A 325 -9.68 -9.14 -16.70
C ARG A 325 -9.29 -7.77 -16.21
N HIS A 326 -10.09 -7.21 -15.30
CA HIS A 326 -9.77 -5.91 -14.72
C HIS A 326 -10.02 -5.85 -13.22
N ASP A 327 -9.35 -4.92 -12.56
CA ASP A 327 -9.54 -4.57 -11.16
C ASP A 327 -9.86 -3.08 -11.00
N LEU A 328 -10.03 -2.66 -9.77
CA LEU A 328 -10.15 -1.25 -9.40
C LEU A 328 -9.10 -0.92 -8.33
N VAL A 329 -8.28 0.08 -8.64
CA VAL A 329 -7.25 0.60 -7.74
C VAL A 329 -7.73 1.92 -7.16
N LEU A 330 -7.79 2.00 -5.84
CA LEU A 330 -8.22 3.18 -5.09
C LEU A 330 -7.07 3.70 -4.24
N ALA A 331 -6.57 4.89 -4.54
CA ALA A 331 -5.56 5.52 -3.69
C ALA A 331 -6.23 6.57 -2.79
N ALA A 332 -5.85 6.55 -1.53
CA ALA A 332 -6.37 7.44 -0.51
C ALA A 332 -5.24 8.23 0.17
N VAL A 333 -5.56 9.47 0.52
CA VAL A 333 -4.71 10.33 1.34
C VAL A 333 -5.53 10.78 2.55
N ASN A 334 -5.01 10.56 3.76
CA ASN A 334 -5.69 10.84 5.03
C ASN A 334 -7.15 10.32 5.04
N GLY A 335 -7.35 9.08 4.57
CA GLY A 335 -8.66 8.44 4.50
C GLY A 335 -9.60 8.93 3.38
N ARG A 336 -9.22 9.93 2.60
CA ARG A 336 -10.01 10.48 1.49
C ARG A 336 -9.57 9.86 0.16
N LEU A 337 -10.53 9.41 -0.64
CA LEU A 337 -10.23 8.92 -1.99
C LEU A 337 -9.61 10.05 -2.83
N ALA A 338 -8.43 9.79 -3.36
CA ALA A 338 -7.69 10.76 -4.17
C ALA A 338 -7.57 10.33 -5.64
N VAL A 339 -7.40 9.03 -5.91
CA VAL A 339 -7.24 8.48 -7.25
C VAL A 339 -8.07 7.22 -7.40
N ALA A 340 -8.73 7.07 -8.53
CA ALA A 340 -9.31 5.82 -8.99
C ALA A 340 -8.71 5.45 -10.35
N ALA A 341 -8.36 4.19 -10.53
CA ALA A 341 -7.85 3.65 -11.79
C ALA A 341 -8.17 2.17 -11.89
N SER A 342 -8.19 1.63 -13.09
CA SER A 342 -8.32 0.20 -13.35
C SER A 342 -7.05 -0.32 -13.99
N ARG A 343 -6.66 -1.55 -13.64
CA ARG A 343 -5.65 -2.30 -14.39
C ARG A 343 -6.34 -3.40 -15.15
N ALA A 344 -5.94 -3.63 -16.39
CA ALA A 344 -6.50 -4.68 -17.23
C ALA A 344 -5.40 -5.55 -17.83
N ALA A 345 -5.62 -6.86 -17.87
CA ALA A 345 -4.71 -7.83 -18.46
C ALA A 345 -5.46 -9.10 -18.92
N GLY A 346 -4.84 -9.90 -19.80
CA GLY A 346 -5.41 -11.16 -20.25
C GLY A 346 -5.38 -12.30 -19.21
N GLY A 347 -4.53 -12.22 -18.19
CA GLY A 347 -4.37 -13.24 -17.14
C GLY A 347 -4.92 -12.83 -15.78
N GLU A 348 -4.80 -13.73 -14.80
CA GLU A 348 -5.28 -13.50 -13.41
C GLU A 348 -4.46 -12.44 -12.65
N ARG A 349 -3.24 -12.16 -13.09
CA ARG A 349 -2.34 -11.21 -12.41
C ARG A 349 -2.36 -9.86 -13.10
N LEU A 350 -3.14 -8.94 -12.55
CA LEU A 350 -3.37 -7.59 -13.08
C LEU A 350 -2.25 -6.64 -12.66
N ASN A 351 -1.05 -6.81 -13.24
CA ASN A 351 0.12 -6.00 -12.88
C ASN A 351 0.68 -5.28 -14.10
N ILE A 352 0.75 -3.94 -14.03
CA ILE A 352 1.32 -3.09 -15.09
C ILE A 352 2.78 -3.48 -15.40
N ALA A 353 3.56 -3.84 -14.39
CA ALA A 353 4.95 -4.28 -14.59
C ALA A 353 5.08 -5.61 -15.36
N ARG A 354 3.97 -6.29 -15.61
CA ARG A 354 3.89 -7.55 -16.39
C ARG A 354 3.08 -7.39 -17.69
N GLY A 355 2.96 -6.16 -18.19
CA GLY A 355 2.24 -5.88 -19.44
C GLY A 355 0.77 -5.55 -19.26
N GLY A 356 0.28 -5.37 -18.04
CA GLY A 356 -1.07 -4.87 -17.80
C GLY A 356 -1.22 -3.40 -18.22
N LEU A 357 -2.42 -3.05 -18.68
CA LEU A 357 -2.79 -1.69 -19.05
C LEU A 357 -3.40 -0.95 -17.86
N ALA A 358 -3.15 0.35 -17.78
CA ALA A 358 -3.82 1.23 -16.80
C ALA A 358 -4.87 2.09 -17.51
N HIS A 359 -6.07 2.12 -16.93
CA HIS A 359 -7.19 2.90 -17.44
C HIS A 359 -7.67 3.91 -16.37
N PRO A 360 -8.05 5.14 -16.79
CA PRO A 360 -8.71 6.06 -15.88
C PRO A 360 -10.10 5.52 -15.50
N VAL A 361 -10.52 5.83 -14.27
CA VAL A 361 -11.85 5.53 -13.76
C VAL A 361 -12.45 6.81 -13.21
N TYR A 362 -13.71 7.06 -13.52
CA TYR A 362 -14.50 8.21 -13.07
C TYR A 362 -15.60 7.70 -12.13
N LEU A 363 -15.52 8.08 -10.84
CA LEU A 363 -16.40 7.62 -9.75
C LEU A 363 -17.26 8.77 -9.24
#